data_ef63bb7abca1063e45b3953abc1603d1
#
_entry.id   ef63bb7abca1063e45b3953abc1603d1
#
_cell.length_a   1.000
_cell.length_b   1.000
_cell.length_c   1.000
_cell.angle_alpha   90.00
_cell.angle_beta   90.00
_cell.angle_gamma   90.00
#
_symmetry.space_group_name_H-M   'P 1'
#
loop_
_entity.id
_entity.type
_entity.pdbx_description
1 polymer ?
#
loop_
_entity_poly.entity_id
_entity_poly.type
_entity_poly.pdbx_seq_one_letter_code
_entity_poly.pdbx_strand_id
1 'polypeptide(L)'
;LLVALTITPALCAILLSREESLDTKDSPIVLRLKQKYLLLIHKIQRYPSVISLFVIFFISLGLAIIPLFKMEFIPELREGHYTMHMAGIPGTSHVEMNRVGKLITEKINNIENVKSVVQWVGRAENGADTFGMNYSEIQIEVGPLSGKDQESTLEKIKSTLTALPGFEGASVPGFTFGIHTFLAERIEETASGYTAEFVIEVAGLDLENINSDAKKITEIISSVPG
;
A
#
# COMPACT_ATOMS: atom_id res chain seq x y z
N LEU A 1 -0.18 17.40 22.63
CA LEU A 1 -1.11 16.81 23.60
C LEU A 1 -1.05 17.56 24.95
N LEU A 2 0.12 17.78 25.56
CA LEU A 2 0.30 18.56 26.79
C LEU A 2 -0.25 19.99 26.66
N VAL A 3 0.05 20.70 25.57
CA VAL A 3 -0.47 22.04 25.28
C VAL A 3 -2.01 22.04 25.20
N ALA A 4 -2.62 21.08 24.52
CA ALA A 4 -4.07 20.96 24.40
C ALA A 4 -4.75 20.68 25.74
N LEU A 5 -4.13 19.88 26.60
CA LEU A 5 -4.67 19.52 27.92
C LEU A 5 -4.47 20.60 29.00
N THR A 6 -3.50 21.48 28.83
CA THR A 6 -3.18 22.51 29.85
C THR A 6 -3.58 23.92 29.40
N ILE A 7 -3.16 24.35 28.23
CA ILE A 7 -3.39 25.71 27.74
C ILE A 7 -4.86 25.95 27.38
N THR A 8 -5.51 24.99 26.73
CA THR A 8 -6.92 25.15 26.33
C THR A 8 -7.86 25.32 27.53
N PRO A 9 -7.83 24.46 28.59
CA PRO A 9 -8.64 24.68 29.78
C PRO A 9 -8.28 25.98 30.53
N ALA A 10 -6.98 26.33 30.60
CA ALA A 10 -6.55 27.57 31.26
C ALA A 10 -7.04 28.83 30.53
N LEU A 11 -6.93 28.84 29.19
CA LEU A 11 -7.48 29.93 28.37
C LEU A 11 -9.01 29.99 28.46
N CYS A 12 -9.71 28.87 28.46
CA CYS A 12 -11.16 28.83 28.68
C CYS A 12 -11.53 29.40 30.06
N ALA A 13 -10.81 29.05 31.12
CA ALA A 13 -11.04 29.59 32.43
C ALA A 13 -10.81 31.10 32.53
N ILE A 14 -9.80 31.62 31.83
CA ILE A 14 -9.48 33.06 31.84
C ILE A 14 -10.45 33.87 30.95
N LEU A 15 -10.75 33.37 29.75
CA LEU A 15 -11.55 34.11 28.77
C LEU A 15 -13.06 33.98 28.98
N LEU A 16 -13.53 32.83 29.51
CA LEU A 16 -14.95 32.56 29.72
C LEU A 16 -15.41 32.75 31.17
N SER A 17 -14.52 33.15 32.09
CA SER A 17 -14.83 33.36 33.49
C SER A 17 -15.65 34.63 33.79
N ARG A 18 -16.10 35.37 32.76
CA ARG A 18 -17.02 36.48 32.95
C ARG A 18 -18.42 35.93 33.32
N GLU A 19 -18.87 36.19 34.52
CA GLU A 19 -20.16 35.72 35.08
C GLU A 19 -21.38 36.01 34.19
N GLU A 20 -21.33 37.01 33.33
CA GLU A 20 -22.40 37.34 32.35
C GLU A 20 -22.58 36.32 31.25
N SER A 21 -21.60 35.45 31.01
CA SER A 21 -21.65 34.42 29.96
C SER A 21 -22.32 33.12 30.40
N LEU A 22 -22.53 32.90 31.67
CA LEU A 22 -23.06 31.65 32.23
C LEU A 22 -24.60 31.60 32.30
N ASP A 23 -25.27 32.73 32.09
CA ASP A 23 -26.75 32.83 32.19
C ASP A 23 -27.40 32.77 30.78
N THR A 24 -26.75 32.23 29.80
CA THR A 24 -27.37 31.96 28.51
C THR A 24 -28.36 30.81 28.65
N LYS A 25 -29.65 31.13 28.63
CA LYS A 25 -30.72 30.14 28.55
C LYS A 25 -30.43 29.18 27.44
N ASP A 26 -30.30 27.91 27.76
CA ASP A 26 -30.12 26.85 26.77
C ASP A 26 -31.13 27.01 25.64
N SER A 27 -30.66 26.92 24.41
CA SER A 27 -31.54 26.90 23.22
C SER A 27 -32.62 25.82 23.38
N PRO A 28 -33.84 26.06 22.94
CA PRO A 28 -34.92 25.07 23.05
C PRO A 28 -34.57 23.70 22.43
N ILE A 29 -33.66 23.68 21.44
CA ILE A 29 -33.13 22.43 20.88
C ILE A 29 -32.26 21.71 21.91
N VAL A 30 -31.38 22.42 22.61
CA VAL A 30 -30.48 21.85 23.60
C VAL A 30 -31.29 21.33 24.81
N LEU A 31 -32.31 22.04 25.24
CA LEU A 31 -33.21 21.59 26.34
C LEU A 31 -33.92 20.29 25.96
N ARG A 32 -34.46 20.18 24.74
CA ARG A 32 -35.09 18.93 24.25
C ARG A 32 -34.10 17.77 24.20
N LEU A 33 -32.86 18.05 23.72
CA LEU A 33 -31.81 17.04 23.66
C LEU A 33 -31.39 16.56 25.03
N LYS A 34 -31.21 17.48 25.99
CA LYS A 34 -30.93 17.17 27.42
C LYS A 34 -32.04 16.31 28.04
N GLN A 35 -33.28 16.66 27.80
CA GLN A 35 -34.42 15.88 28.33
C GLN A 35 -34.45 14.45 27.75
N LYS A 36 -34.29 14.31 26.46
CA LYS A 36 -34.20 12.97 25.81
C LYS A 36 -33.02 12.16 26.34
N TYR A 37 -31.87 12.80 26.47
CA TYR A 37 -30.67 12.18 27.04
C TYR A 37 -30.87 11.68 28.46
N LEU A 38 -31.44 12.51 29.33
CA LEU A 38 -31.74 12.14 30.73
C LEU A 38 -32.73 10.96 30.81
N LEU A 39 -33.79 10.97 29.98
CA LEU A 39 -34.73 9.84 29.91
C LEU A 39 -34.03 8.55 29.43
N LEU A 40 -33.14 8.65 28.45
CA LEU A 40 -32.34 7.52 27.96
C LEU A 40 -31.44 6.99 29.09
N ILE A 41 -30.70 7.86 29.78
CA ILE A 41 -29.79 7.48 30.86
C ILE A 41 -30.56 6.77 31.98
N HIS A 42 -31.69 7.33 32.42
CA HIS A 42 -32.52 6.69 33.45
C HIS A 42 -33.04 5.30 33.02
N LYS A 43 -33.42 5.15 31.77
CA LYS A 43 -33.84 3.85 31.23
C LYS A 43 -32.69 2.85 31.17
N ILE A 44 -31.52 3.31 30.81
CA ILE A 44 -30.28 2.50 30.75
C ILE A 44 -29.87 2.05 32.15
N GLN A 45 -29.83 2.96 33.12
CA GLN A 45 -29.47 2.67 34.51
C GLN A 45 -30.39 1.64 35.20
N ARG A 46 -31.61 1.47 34.68
CA ARG A 46 -32.57 0.49 35.24
C ARG A 46 -32.18 -0.97 34.95
N TYR A 47 -31.39 -1.21 33.90
CA TYR A 47 -31.03 -2.56 33.44
C TYR A 47 -29.52 -2.72 33.27
N PRO A 48 -28.70 -2.55 34.32
CA PRO A 48 -27.24 -2.55 34.20
C PRO A 48 -26.70 -3.91 33.69
N SER A 49 -27.31 -5.01 34.12
CA SER A 49 -26.90 -6.36 33.72
C SER A 49 -27.11 -6.62 32.21
N VAL A 50 -28.22 -6.10 31.66
CA VAL A 50 -28.50 -6.24 30.21
C VAL A 50 -27.49 -5.46 29.39
N ILE A 51 -27.13 -4.27 29.86
CA ILE A 51 -26.12 -3.45 29.17
C ILE A 51 -24.74 -4.07 29.27
N SER A 52 -24.37 -4.58 30.47
CA SER A 52 -23.09 -5.29 30.61
C SER A 52 -23.02 -6.51 29.69
N LEU A 53 -24.10 -7.29 29.61
CA LEU A 53 -24.17 -8.43 28.70
C LEU A 53 -24.02 -8.00 27.22
N PHE A 54 -24.68 -6.90 26.83
CA PHE A 54 -24.61 -6.35 25.48
C PHE A 54 -23.19 -5.87 25.14
N VAL A 55 -22.53 -5.17 26.06
CA VAL A 55 -21.14 -4.71 25.91
C VAL A 55 -20.19 -5.90 25.79
N ILE A 56 -20.32 -6.90 26.68
CA ILE A 56 -19.49 -8.12 26.63
C ILE A 56 -19.71 -8.86 25.31
N PHE A 57 -20.96 -8.97 24.84
CA PHE A 57 -21.27 -9.59 23.54
C PHE A 57 -20.56 -8.89 22.39
N PHE A 58 -20.63 -7.55 22.30
CA PHE A 58 -19.96 -6.82 21.23
C PHE A 58 -18.43 -6.87 21.32
N ILE A 59 -17.88 -6.85 22.52
CA ILE A 59 -16.43 -7.03 22.73
C ILE A 59 -16.01 -8.44 22.26
N SER A 60 -16.75 -9.47 22.68
CA SER A 60 -16.48 -10.86 22.29
C SER A 60 -16.61 -11.07 20.78
N LEU A 61 -17.62 -10.45 20.16
CA LEU A 61 -17.82 -10.47 18.71
C LEU A 61 -16.66 -9.77 17.99
N GLY A 62 -16.24 -8.62 18.50
CA GLY A 62 -15.08 -7.89 17.96
C GLY A 62 -13.80 -8.73 18.02
N LEU A 63 -13.53 -9.35 19.16
CA LEU A 63 -12.37 -10.23 19.32
C LEU A 63 -12.43 -11.47 18.41
N ALA A 64 -13.63 -12.03 18.22
CA ALA A 64 -13.82 -13.18 17.33
C ALA A 64 -13.60 -12.85 15.84
N ILE A 65 -13.75 -11.59 15.46
CA ILE A 65 -13.57 -11.12 14.08
C ILE A 65 -12.09 -10.81 13.78
N ILE A 66 -11.27 -10.47 14.79
CA ILE A 66 -9.85 -10.15 14.59
C ILE A 66 -9.08 -11.18 13.76
N PRO A 67 -9.20 -12.50 13.99
CA PRO A 67 -8.49 -13.49 13.20
C PRO A 67 -8.92 -13.58 11.73
N LEU A 68 -10.07 -12.99 11.38
CA LEU A 68 -10.59 -12.95 10.00
C LEU A 68 -10.01 -11.79 9.19
N PHE A 69 -9.38 -10.81 9.85
CA PHE A 69 -8.67 -9.75 9.14
C PHE A 69 -7.32 -10.27 8.63
N LYS A 70 -7.08 -10.10 7.35
CA LYS A 70 -5.74 -10.27 6.79
C LYS A 70 -4.85 -9.19 7.38
N MET A 71 -3.71 -9.58 7.90
CA MET A 71 -2.69 -8.63 8.36
C MET A 71 -1.82 -8.28 7.15
N GLU A 72 -1.95 -7.08 6.64
CA GLU A 72 -1.04 -6.51 5.66
C GLU A 72 -0.16 -5.49 6.38
N PHE A 73 1.16 -5.62 6.21
CA PHE A 73 2.12 -4.71 6.85
C PHE A 73 2.03 -3.31 6.24
N ILE A 74 1.84 -3.25 4.92
CA ILE A 74 1.63 -2.00 4.19
C ILE A 74 0.32 -2.14 3.41
N PRO A 75 -0.69 -1.29 3.64
CA PRO A 75 -1.90 -1.31 2.84
C PRO A 75 -1.58 -0.92 1.40
N GLU A 76 -2.29 -1.51 0.44
CA GLU A 76 -2.18 -1.12 -0.97
C GLU A 76 -2.43 0.39 -1.14
N LEU A 77 -1.37 1.11 -1.48
CA LEU A 77 -1.45 2.54 -1.75
C LEU A 77 -1.91 2.75 -3.20
N ARG A 78 -3.13 3.23 -3.36
CA ARG A 78 -3.76 3.44 -4.68
C ARG A 78 -3.57 4.88 -5.13
N GLU A 79 -2.35 5.23 -5.52
CA GLU A 79 -1.99 6.60 -5.93
C GLU A 79 -2.06 6.84 -7.45
N GLY A 80 -2.30 5.78 -8.24
CA GLY A 80 -2.35 5.88 -9.70
C GLY A 80 -0.98 6.04 -10.37
N HIS A 81 0.08 5.69 -9.68
CA HIS A 81 1.45 5.69 -10.19
C HIS A 81 2.07 4.32 -9.93
N TYR A 82 2.51 3.67 -10.98
CA TYR A 82 3.14 2.35 -10.92
C TYR A 82 4.57 2.42 -11.40
N THR A 83 5.45 1.70 -10.69
CA THR A 83 6.81 1.43 -11.10
C THR A 83 6.90 -0.02 -11.58
N MET A 84 7.40 -0.22 -12.78
CA MET A 84 7.68 -1.54 -13.33
C MET A 84 9.17 -1.72 -13.50
N HIS A 85 9.72 -2.72 -12.85
CA HIS A 85 11.10 -3.14 -12.99
C HIS A 85 11.23 -4.14 -14.12
N MET A 86 12.23 -3.95 -14.98
CA MET A 86 12.59 -4.86 -16.05
C MET A 86 14.06 -5.21 -15.92
N ALA A 87 14.36 -6.47 -15.62
CA ALA A 87 15.73 -6.97 -15.52
C ALA A 87 16.00 -7.98 -16.62
N GLY A 88 17.00 -7.72 -17.45
CA GLY A 88 17.53 -8.65 -18.43
C GLY A 88 18.61 -9.56 -17.82
N ILE A 89 18.92 -10.67 -18.48
CA ILE A 89 20.04 -11.54 -18.08
C ILE A 89 21.35 -10.72 -18.04
N PRO A 90 22.28 -11.08 -17.14
CA PRO A 90 23.58 -10.44 -17.11
C PRO A 90 24.27 -10.45 -18.48
N GLY A 91 24.72 -9.28 -18.95
CA GLY A 91 25.29 -9.11 -20.27
C GLY A 91 24.31 -8.60 -21.34
N THR A 92 23.03 -8.44 -21.02
CA THR A 92 22.07 -7.75 -21.91
C THR A 92 22.55 -6.33 -22.20
N SER A 93 22.62 -5.99 -23.49
CA SER A 93 23.11 -4.68 -23.92
C SER A 93 22.07 -3.58 -23.68
N HIS A 94 22.55 -2.36 -23.47
CA HIS A 94 21.71 -1.17 -23.39
C HIS A 94 20.77 -1.00 -24.61
N VAL A 95 21.25 -1.37 -25.81
CA VAL A 95 20.46 -1.32 -27.05
C VAL A 95 19.26 -2.26 -26.97
N GLU A 96 19.49 -3.48 -26.50
CA GLU A 96 18.41 -4.47 -26.34
C GLU A 96 17.42 -4.08 -25.23
N MET A 97 17.90 -3.56 -24.11
CA MET A 97 17.05 -3.00 -23.06
C MET A 97 16.13 -1.90 -23.58
N ASN A 98 16.67 -0.97 -24.38
CA ASN A 98 15.88 0.07 -25.02
C ASN A 98 14.89 -0.49 -26.05
N ARG A 99 15.28 -1.47 -26.85
CA ARG A 99 14.40 -2.10 -27.85
C ARG A 99 13.19 -2.76 -27.18
N VAL A 100 13.43 -3.57 -26.17
CA VAL A 100 12.37 -4.27 -25.43
C VAL A 100 11.50 -3.26 -24.66
N GLY A 101 12.12 -2.31 -23.97
CA GLY A 101 11.40 -1.29 -23.23
C GLY A 101 10.54 -0.41 -24.13
N LYS A 102 11.02 -0.01 -25.32
CA LYS A 102 10.20 0.73 -26.28
C LYS A 102 8.96 -0.05 -26.71
N LEU A 103 9.11 -1.35 -27.00
CA LEU A 103 7.98 -2.22 -27.33
C LEU A 103 6.93 -2.25 -26.21
N ILE A 104 7.39 -2.35 -24.97
CA ILE A 104 6.54 -2.38 -23.77
C ILE A 104 5.86 -1.03 -23.57
N THR A 105 6.62 0.06 -23.59
CA THR A 105 6.08 1.40 -23.38
C THR A 105 5.05 1.79 -24.44
N GLU A 106 5.26 1.44 -25.69
CA GLU A 106 4.28 1.65 -26.77
C GLU A 106 2.98 0.88 -26.53
N LYS A 107 3.05 -0.35 -26.04
CA LYS A 107 1.87 -1.17 -25.73
C LYS A 107 1.12 -0.67 -24.53
N ILE A 108 1.82 -0.35 -23.43
CA ILE A 108 1.20 0.15 -22.22
C ILE A 108 0.58 1.53 -22.42
N ASN A 109 1.24 2.40 -23.18
CA ASN A 109 0.72 3.75 -23.46
C ASN A 109 -0.59 3.75 -24.26
N ASN A 110 -0.94 2.66 -24.95
CA ASN A 110 -2.20 2.49 -25.65
C ASN A 110 -3.34 1.95 -24.77
N ILE A 111 -3.06 1.64 -23.49
CA ILE A 111 -4.09 1.17 -22.56
C ILE A 111 -4.92 2.37 -22.10
N GLU A 112 -6.23 2.19 -22.09
CA GLU A 112 -7.16 3.18 -21.54
C GLU A 112 -6.79 3.57 -20.11
N ASN A 113 -6.88 4.85 -19.79
CA ASN A 113 -6.53 5.47 -18.49
C ASN A 113 -5.01 5.64 -18.25
N VAL A 114 -4.12 5.11 -19.05
CA VAL A 114 -2.69 5.41 -18.99
C VAL A 114 -2.44 6.78 -19.59
N LYS A 115 -1.81 7.67 -18.83
CA LYS A 115 -1.49 9.04 -19.24
C LYS A 115 -0.10 9.17 -19.84
N SER A 116 0.87 8.56 -19.19
CA SER A 116 2.26 8.60 -19.59
C SER A 116 2.99 7.35 -19.18
N VAL A 117 3.98 6.96 -19.99
CA VAL A 117 4.89 5.85 -19.69
C VAL A 117 6.30 6.33 -20.01
N VAL A 118 7.17 6.29 -19.00
CA VAL A 118 8.55 6.75 -19.08
C VAL A 118 9.48 5.61 -18.69
N GLN A 119 10.52 5.37 -19.49
CA GLN A 119 11.52 4.35 -19.23
C GLN A 119 12.88 4.97 -18.91
N TRP A 120 13.53 4.44 -17.88
CA TRP A 120 14.96 4.61 -17.62
C TRP A 120 15.69 3.29 -17.85
N VAL A 121 16.88 3.35 -18.46
CA VAL A 121 17.70 2.17 -18.71
C VAL A 121 19.08 2.36 -18.10
N GLY A 122 19.48 1.45 -17.25
CA GLY A 122 20.75 1.51 -16.57
C GLY A 122 20.80 2.60 -15.51
N ARG A 123 21.96 3.22 -15.31
CA ARG A 123 22.19 4.28 -14.33
C ARG A 123 22.88 5.50 -14.96
N ALA A 124 22.65 6.67 -14.39
CA ALA A 124 23.44 7.86 -14.66
C ALA A 124 24.84 7.75 -14.01
N GLU A 125 25.86 8.43 -14.56
CA GLU A 125 27.22 8.44 -14.00
C GLU A 125 27.28 8.87 -12.55
N ASN A 126 26.44 9.83 -12.15
CA ASN A 126 26.32 10.36 -10.80
C ASN A 126 25.01 9.95 -10.11
N GLY A 127 24.39 8.86 -10.52
CA GLY A 127 23.17 8.36 -9.93
C GLY A 127 23.37 7.75 -8.55
N ALA A 128 22.36 7.84 -7.69
CA ALA A 128 22.33 7.15 -6.42
C ALA A 128 22.14 5.64 -6.59
N ASP A 129 21.46 5.23 -7.69
CA ASP A 129 21.16 3.84 -7.97
C ASP A 129 22.34 3.13 -8.60
N THR A 130 22.62 1.91 -8.14
CA THR A 130 23.78 1.10 -8.55
C THR A 130 23.42 -0.02 -9.53
N PHE A 131 22.28 0.09 -10.23
CA PHE A 131 21.83 -0.92 -11.20
C PHE A 131 22.76 -1.03 -12.41
N GLY A 132 22.85 -2.24 -12.95
CA GLY A 132 23.63 -2.52 -14.17
C GLY A 132 22.90 -2.08 -15.44
N MET A 133 23.59 -2.15 -16.58
CA MET A 133 23.02 -1.82 -17.91
C MET A 133 21.88 -2.76 -18.32
N ASN A 134 21.78 -3.92 -17.71
CA ASN A 134 20.72 -4.92 -17.93
C ASN A 134 19.47 -4.69 -17.07
N TYR A 135 19.37 -3.54 -16.43
CA TYR A 135 18.22 -3.15 -15.60
C TYR A 135 17.54 -1.90 -16.16
N SER A 136 16.24 -1.86 -16.05
CA SER A 136 15.42 -0.74 -16.50
C SER A 136 14.22 -0.58 -15.58
N GLU A 137 13.84 0.65 -15.33
CA GLU A 137 12.65 1.02 -14.62
C GLU A 137 11.69 1.74 -15.56
N ILE A 138 10.42 1.37 -15.52
CA ILE A 138 9.37 1.97 -16.34
C ILE A 138 8.32 2.54 -15.39
N GLN A 139 8.17 3.85 -15.40
CA GLN A 139 7.14 4.53 -14.65
C GLN A 139 5.88 4.70 -15.48
N ILE A 140 4.76 4.33 -14.91
CA ILE A 140 3.44 4.34 -15.56
C ILE A 140 2.53 5.24 -14.74
N GLU A 141 2.11 6.35 -15.30
CA GLU A 141 1.15 7.25 -14.69
C GLU A 141 -0.25 6.95 -15.23
N VAL A 142 -1.18 6.64 -14.33
CA VAL A 142 -2.61 6.54 -14.64
C VAL A 142 -3.35 7.77 -14.11
N GLY A 143 -4.50 8.06 -14.70
CA GLY A 143 -5.31 9.18 -14.26
C GLY A 143 -5.84 9.03 -12.84
N PRO A 144 -6.48 10.08 -12.28
CA PRO A 144 -7.21 9.97 -11.04
C PRO A 144 -8.42 9.06 -11.26
N LEU A 145 -8.29 7.80 -10.83
CA LEU A 145 -9.27 6.75 -11.01
C LEU A 145 -9.85 6.30 -9.67
N SER A 146 -11.06 5.72 -9.70
CA SER A 146 -11.57 4.99 -8.54
C SER A 146 -10.71 3.75 -8.26
N GLY A 147 -10.73 3.23 -7.03
CA GLY A 147 -9.93 2.06 -6.68
C GLY A 147 -10.18 0.83 -7.57
N LYS A 148 -11.42 0.63 -8.03
CA LYS A 148 -11.77 -0.47 -8.95
C LYS A 148 -11.22 -0.26 -10.36
N ASP A 149 -11.23 0.98 -10.84
CA ASP A 149 -10.72 1.30 -12.17
C ASP A 149 -9.18 1.21 -12.19
N GLN A 150 -8.50 1.56 -11.08
CA GLN A 150 -7.07 1.37 -10.93
C GLN A 150 -6.68 -0.11 -10.99
N GLU A 151 -7.39 -0.96 -10.24
CA GLU A 151 -7.19 -2.41 -10.24
C GLU A 151 -7.41 -3.01 -11.63
N SER A 152 -8.51 -2.65 -12.30
CA SER A 152 -8.79 -3.06 -13.66
C SER A 152 -7.72 -2.61 -14.65
N THR A 153 -7.19 -1.39 -14.49
CA THR A 153 -6.12 -0.86 -15.34
C THR A 153 -4.81 -1.61 -15.09
N LEU A 154 -4.48 -1.91 -13.83
CA LEU A 154 -3.30 -2.72 -13.48
C LEU A 154 -3.39 -4.13 -14.07
N GLU A 155 -4.58 -4.76 -14.01
CA GLU A 155 -4.79 -6.07 -14.65
C GLU A 155 -4.64 -6.02 -16.17
N LYS A 156 -5.12 -4.96 -16.82
CA LYS A 156 -4.89 -4.73 -18.26
C LYS A 156 -3.41 -4.58 -18.57
N ILE A 157 -2.65 -3.86 -17.73
CA ILE A 157 -1.20 -3.73 -17.91
C ILE A 157 -0.53 -5.11 -17.79
N LYS A 158 -0.82 -5.87 -16.72
CA LYS A 158 -0.29 -7.22 -16.52
C LYS A 158 -0.63 -8.16 -17.68
N SER A 159 -1.88 -8.18 -18.13
CA SER A 159 -2.31 -9.02 -19.25
C SER A 159 -1.69 -8.60 -20.58
N THR A 160 -1.47 -7.30 -20.79
CA THR A 160 -0.76 -6.80 -21.97
C THR A 160 0.68 -7.26 -22.00
N LEU A 161 1.35 -7.28 -20.86
CA LEU A 161 2.72 -7.79 -20.75
C LEU A 161 2.78 -9.29 -21.04
N THR A 162 1.85 -10.08 -20.52
CA THR A 162 1.80 -11.53 -20.76
C THR A 162 1.42 -11.90 -22.21
N ALA A 163 0.73 -11.01 -22.92
CA ALA A 163 0.32 -11.21 -24.31
C ALA A 163 1.37 -10.76 -25.35
N LEU A 164 2.51 -10.20 -24.94
CA LEU A 164 3.57 -9.79 -25.87
C LEU A 164 4.21 -11.02 -26.54
N PRO A 165 4.50 -10.96 -27.88
CA PRO A 165 5.19 -12.04 -28.57
C PRO A 165 6.55 -12.34 -27.90
N GLY A 166 6.77 -13.59 -27.51
CA GLY A 166 7.93 -14.00 -26.72
C GLY A 166 7.69 -14.04 -25.22
N PHE A 167 6.50 -13.70 -24.77
CA PHE A 167 6.02 -13.90 -23.41
C PHE A 167 5.20 -15.20 -23.32
N GLU A 168 5.83 -16.33 -23.34
CA GLU A 168 5.17 -17.56 -22.93
C GLU A 168 5.30 -17.71 -21.43
N GLY A 169 4.20 -17.44 -20.71
CA GLY A 169 4.12 -17.60 -19.27
C GLY A 169 4.86 -16.54 -18.43
N ALA A 170 4.50 -15.26 -18.59
CA ALA A 170 4.98 -14.13 -17.77
C ALA A 170 6.45 -13.70 -17.97
N SER A 171 7.14 -14.14 -19.02
CA SER A 171 8.49 -13.67 -19.28
C SER A 171 8.81 -13.54 -20.78
N VAL A 172 9.34 -12.39 -21.19
CA VAL A 172 10.18 -12.34 -22.41
C VAL A 172 11.39 -13.21 -22.10
N PRO A 173 11.77 -14.15 -22.95
CA PRO A 173 12.96 -14.95 -22.71
C PRO A 173 14.16 -14.06 -22.35
N GLY A 174 14.71 -14.27 -21.16
CA GLY A 174 15.83 -13.50 -20.65
C GLY A 174 15.49 -12.18 -19.96
N PHE A 175 14.20 -11.90 -19.69
CA PHE A 175 13.76 -10.73 -18.92
C PHE A 175 12.80 -11.14 -17.80
N THR A 176 12.91 -10.47 -16.66
CA THR A 176 11.98 -10.57 -15.55
C THR A 176 11.31 -9.21 -15.31
N PHE A 177 10.06 -9.23 -14.85
CA PHE A 177 9.27 -8.04 -14.61
C PHE A 177 8.65 -8.09 -13.23
N GLY A 178 8.66 -6.95 -12.54
CA GLY A 178 7.90 -6.71 -11.31
C GLY A 178 7.15 -5.40 -11.43
N ILE A 179 5.90 -5.33 -10.94
CA ILE A 179 5.11 -4.10 -10.94
C ILE A 179 4.69 -3.83 -9.50
N HIS A 180 5.00 -2.64 -9.03
CA HIS A 180 4.67 -2.13 -7.71
C HIS A 180 3.98 -0.78 -7.80
N THR A 181 3.27 -0.36 -6.75
CA THR A 181 2.88 1.05 -6.62
C THR A 181 4.10 1.85 -6.17
N PHE A 182 4.27 3.06 -6.67
CA PHE A 182 5.46 3.88 -6.41
C PHE A 182 5.72 4.10 -4.91
N LEU A 183 4.68 4.45 -4.13
CA LEU A 183 4.86 4.69 -2.69
C LEU A 183 5.14 3.41 -1.90
N ALA A 184 4.48 2.28 -2.24
CA ALA A 184 4.76 1.01 -1.58
C ALA A 184 6.22 0.62 -1.78
N GLU A 185 6.71 0.70 -3.01
CA GLU A 185 8.11 0.45 -3.34
C GLU A 185 9.07 1.32 -2.53
N ARG A 186 8.84 2.64 -2.46
CA ARG A 186 9.69 3.56 -1.68
C ARG A 186 9.69 3.26 -0.19
N ILE A 187 8.55 2.82 0.36
CA ILE A 187 8.47 2.40 1.77
C ILE A 187 9.22 1.09 1.99
N GLU A 188 9.04 0.10 1.11
CA GLU A 188 9.71 -1.19 1.17
C GLU A 188 11.23 -1.04 1.06
N GLU A 189 11.73 -0.30 0.08
CA GLU A 189 13.14 0.03 -0.08
C GLU A 189 13.73 0.72 1.16
N THR A 190 12.99 1.65 1.75
CA THR A 190 13.44 2.37 2.95
C THR A 190 13.43 1.48 4.19
N ALA A 191 12.46 0.56 4.31
CA ALA A 191 12.28 -0.29 5.47
C ALA A 191 13.19 -1.52 5.45
N SER A 192 13.34 -2.18 4.31
CA SER A 192 14.04 -3.46 4.16
C SER A 192 15.27 -3.40 3.24
N GLY A 193 15.39 -2.36 2.41
CA GLY A 193 16.38 -2.28 1.34
C GLY A 193 16.04 -3.11 0.09
N TYR A 194 14.85 -3.71 0.05
CA TYR A 194 14.40 -4.57 -1.05
C TYR A 194 13.00 -4.18 -1.49
N THR A 195 12.68 -4.40 -2.78
CA THR A 195 11.35 -4.16 -3.38
C THR A 195 10.48 -5.41 -3.35
N ALA A 196 10.44 -6.15 -2.23
CA ALA A 196 9.65 -7.34 -2.07
C ALA A 196 9.20 -7.51 -0.63
N GLU A 197 7.97 -7.98 -0.43
CA GLU A 197 7.38 -8.22 0.89
C GLU A 197 8.13 -9.29 1.70
N PHE A 198 8.73 -10.24 1.00
CA PHE A 198 9.49 -11.33 1.61
C PHE A 198 10.76 -11.61 0.82
N VAL A 199 11.90 -11.55 1.48
CA VAL A 199 13.22 -11.77 0.88
C VAL A 199 13.96 -12.86 1.65
N ILE A 200 14.51 -13.82 0.91
CA ILE A 200 15.43 -14.83 1.47
C ILE A 200 16.81 -14.58 0.87
N GLU A 201 17.72 -14.20 1.70
CA GLU A 201 19.13 -14.03 1.32
C GLU A 201 19.87 -15.36 1.51
N VAL A 202 20.49 -15.86 0.43
CA VAL A 202 21.31 -17.06 0.45
C VAL A 202 22.78 -16.65 0.29
N ALA A 203 23.54 -16.72 1.36
CA ALA A 203 24.95 -16.36 1.38
C ALA A 203 25.88 -17.59 1.44
N GLY A 204 27.01 -17.51 0.78
CA GLY A 204 28.02 -18.59 0.78
C GLY A 204 29.29 -18.20 0.05
N LEU A 205 30.30 -19.07 0.07
CA LEU A 205 31.59 -18.84 -0.59
C LEU A 205 31.65 -19.44 -2.01
N ASP A 206 30.74 -20.34 -2.34
CA ASP A 206 30.71 -21.06 -3.61
C ASP A 206 29.42 -20.77 -4.37
N LEU A 207 29.56 -20.21 -5.55
CA LEU A 207 28.43 -19.78 -6.38
C LEU A 207 27.55 -20.95 -6.84
N GLU A 208 28.14 -22.12 -7.13
CA GLU A 208 27.37 -23.32 -7.55
C GLU A 208 26.49 -23.82 -6.41
N ASN A 209 27.01 -23.86 -5.20
CA ASN A 209 26.24 -24.24 -4.01
C ASN A 209 25.13 -23.24 -3.72
N ILE A 210 25.41 -21.93 -3.77
CA ILE A 210 24.41 -20.88 -3.59
C ILE A 210 23.28 -21.03 -4.59
N ASN A 211 23.58 -21.22 -5.88
CA ASN A 211 22.57 -21.39 -6.92
C ASN A 211 21.73 -22.68 -6.72
N SER A 212 22.39 -23.79 -6.31
CA SER A 212 21.68 -25.03 -6.00
C SER A 212 20.72 -24.87 -4.84
N ASP A 213 21.17 -24.23 -3.77
CA ASP A 213 20.36 -24.03 -2.57
C ASP A 213 19.23 -23.01 -2.81
N ALA A 214 19.48 -21.94 -3.54
CA ALA A 214 18.44 -20.99 -3.97
C ALA A 214 17.33 -21.67 -4.79
N LYS A 215 17.67 -22.57 -5.71
CA LYS A 215 16.68 -23.35 -6.47
C LYS A 215 15.85 -24.26 -5.57
N LYS A 216 16.47 -24.98 -4.62
CA LYS A 216 15.75 -25.83 -3.67
C LYS A 216 14.77 -25.02 -2.81
N ILE A 217 15.22 -23.86 -2.34
CA ILE A 217 14.38 -22.94 -1.54
C ILE A 217 13.19 -22.48 -2.39
N THR A 218 13.42 -22.08 -3.65
CA THR A 218 12.35 -21.68 -4.58
C THR A 218 11.33 -22.79 -4.80
N GLU A 219 11.79 -24.06 -4.99
CA GLU A 219 10.90 -25.21 -5.13
C GLU A 219 10.06 -25.46 -3.87
N ILE A 220 10.67 -25.33 -2.69
CA ILE A 220 9.95 -25.49 -1.42
C ILE A 220 8.88 -24.41 -1.26
N ILE A 221 9.25 -23.14 -1.50
CA ILE A 221 8.33 -22.00 -1.33
C ILE A 221 7.18 -22.08 -2.33
N SER A 222 7.45 -22.47 -3.59
CA SER A 222 6.39 -22.62 -4.60
C SER A 222 5.37 -23.71 -4.26
N SER A 223 5.68 -24.60 -3.33
CA SER A 223 4.78 -25.64 -2.83
C SER A 223 3.91 -25.19 -1.64
N VAL A 224 4.22 -24.05 -1.04
CA VAL A 224 3.49 -23.50 0.12
C VAL A 224 2.27 -22.74 -0.41
N PRO A 225 1.04 -23.12 -0.01
CA PRO A 225 -0.15 -22.36 -0.36
C PRO A 225 -0.16 -21.03 0.39
N GLY A 226 -0.18 -19.91 -0.33
CA GLY A 226 -0.23 -18.58 0.20
C GLY A 226 -1.07 -17.65 -0.66
#